data_bc1f859340f95049f0d5a1622135ccaa
#
_entry.id   bc1f859340f95049f0d5a1622135ccaa
#
_cell.length_a   1.000
_cell.length_b   1.000
_cell.length_c   1.000
_cell.angle_alpha   90.00
_cell.angle_beta   90.00
_cell.angle_gamma   90.00
#
_symmetry.space_group_name_H-M   'P 1'
#
loop_
_entity.id
_entity.type
_entity.pdbx_description
1 polymer ?
#
loop_
_entity_poly.entity_id
_entity_poly.type
_entity_poly.pdbx_seq_one_letter_code
_entity_poly.pdbx_strand_id
1 'polypeptide(L)'
;EETALGVWENGVVLAKENFANVQAGDELHIAIKDFKEVKNEGESWTRRGQIQLASADENWPSVSGTIDVFDVSEAVVVFDDKIVAAAKEFGLVIKGECLTVAGANLYTKAVSTGISGTVVASKVNTNAPIYNLAGQKVSKSYKGVVIQNGKKFVQK
;
A
#
# COMPACT_ATOMS: atom_id res chain seq x y z
N GLU A 1 -6.63 10.61 -16.30
CA GLU A 1 -6.22 11.34 -17.51
C GLU A 1 -4.71 11.21 -17.67
N GLU A 2 -4.25 10.90 -18.90
CA GLU A 2 -2.84 10.71 -19.18
C GLU A 2 -2.14 12.07 -19.28
N THR A 3 -0.98 12.20 -18.66
CA THR A 3 -0.22 13.46 -18.64
C THR A 3 1.23 13.24 -19.05
N ALA A 4 1.65 13.90 -20.12
CA ALA A 4 3.02 13.90 -20.54
C ALA A 4 3.89 14.83 -19.69
N LEU A 5 4.96 14.31 -19.11
CA LEU A 5 5.94 15.05 -18.33
C LEU A 5 7.21 15.22 -19.18
N GLY A 6 7.37 16.39 -19.77
CA GLY A 6 8.55 16.71 -20.57
C GLY A 6 9.74 17.19 -19.74
N VAL A 7 9.44 17.97 -18.72
CA VAL A 7 10.40 18.65 -17.83
C VAL A 7 9.87 18.68 -16.39
N TRP A 8 10.76 18.90 -15.45
CA TRP A 8 10.47 18.88 -14.00
C TRP A 8 9.47 19.92 -13.50
N GLU A 9 9.20 20.96 -14.28
CA GLU A 9 8.21 21.98 -13.96
C GLU A 9 6.76 21.50 -14.15
N ASN A 10 6.59 20.41 -14.88
CA ASN A 10 5.28 19.80 -15.08
C ASN A 10 5.05 18.71 -14.03
N GLY A 11 3.78 18.53 -13.65
CA GLY A 11 3.40 17.50 -12.68
C GLY A 11 1.94 17.11 -12.76
N VAL A 12 1.63 15.93 -12.23
CA VAL A 12 0.27 15.43 -12.04
C VAL A 12 -0.12 15.68 -10.59
N VAL A 13 -1.08 16.57 -10.37
CA VAL A 13 -1.58 16.89 -9.03
C VAL A 13 -2.59 15.84 -8.59
N LEU A 14 -2.35 15.25 -7.45
CA LEU A 14 -3.23 14.32 -6.74
C LEU A 14 -3.82 15.04 -5.52
N ALA A 15 -5.13 15.25 -5.54
CA ALA A 15 -5.82 16.01 -4.50
C ALA A 15 -5.74 15.31 -3.12
N LYS A 16 -5.64 16.10 -2.05
CA LYS A 16 -5.47 15.60 -0.67
C LYS A 16 -6.62 14.71 -0.19
N GLU A 17 -7.80 14.88 -0.75
CA GLU A 17 -8.98 14.06 -0.45
C GLU A 17 -8.76 12.58 -0.73
N ASN A 18 -7.88 12.26 -1.69
CA ASN A 18 -7.50 10.89 -2.02
C ASN A 18 -6.65 10.23 -0.92
N PHE A 19 -6.08 11.02 -0.02
CA PHE A 19 -5.12 10.58 0.99
C PHE A 19 -5.63 10.69 2.44
N ALA A 20 -6.93 10.88 2.66
CA ALA A 20 -7.49 11.09 4.00
C ALA A 20 -7.11 9.98 5.00
N ASN A 21 -7.04 8.74 4.54
CA ASN A 21 -6.79 7.56 5.37
C ASN A 21 -5.40 6.93 5.16
N VAL A 22 -4.52 7.60 4.41
CA VAL A 22 -3.19 7.06 4.11
C VAL A 22 -2.31 6.97 5.36
N GLN A 23 -1.42 5.99 5.38
CA GLN A 23 -0.48 5.75 6.48
C GLN A 23 0.89 5.31 5.96
N ALA A 24 1.90 5.36 6.81
CA ALA A 24 3.22 4.86 6.44
C ALA A 24 3.17 3.36 6.10
N GLY A 25 3.83 3.00 4.99
CA GLY A 25 3.80 1.68 4.42
C GLY A 25 2.73 1.45 3.35
N ASP A 26 1.83 2.41 3.10
CA ASP A 26 0.98 2.40 1.92
C ASP A 26 1.81 2.66 0.65
N GLU A 27 1.30 2.25 -0.50
CA GLU A 27 2.04 2.28 -1.75
C GLU A 27 1.28 3.06 -2.82
N LEU A 28 1.96 4.00 -3.48
CA LEU A 28 1.46 4.65 -4.68
C LEU A 28 2.07 3.99 -5.90
N HIS A 29 1.25 3.34 -6.70
CA HIS A 29 1.62 2.71 -7.96
C HIS A 29 1.33 3.67 -9.11
N ILE A 30 2.36 4.05 -9.85
CA ILE A 30 2.31 5.04 -10.92
C ILE A 30 2.54 4.33 -12.24
N ALA A 31 1.50 4.24 -13.06
CA ALA A 31 1.61 3.67 -14.40
C ALA A 31 2.31 4.64 -15.35
N ILE A 32 3.32 4.16 -16.07
CA ILE A 32 4.22 4.96 -16.88
C ILE A 32 4.33 4.40 -18.30
N LYS A 33 4.46 5.29 -19.27
CA LYS A 33 4.66 4.94 -20.68
C LYS A 33 5.37 6.05 -21.46
N ASP A 34 5.60 5.82 -22.75
CA ASP A 34 6.10 6.81 -23.72
C ASP A 34 7.42 7.46 -23.29
N PHE A 35 8.37 6.64 -22.85
CA PHE A 35 9.70 7.11 -22.49
C PHE A 35 10.42 7.78 -23.67
N LYS A 36 11.15 8.83 -23.36
CA LYS A 36 12.00 9.53 -24.31
C LYS A 36 13.38 9.70 -23.72
N GLU A 37 14.38 9.54 -24.54
CA GLU A 37 15.74 10.00 -24.23
C GLU A 37 15.95 11.35 -24.88
N VAL A 38 16.33 12.34 -24.11
CA VAL A 38 16.62 13.69 -24.57
C VAL A 38 18.04 14.06 -24.17
N LYS A 39 18.88 14.32 -25.16
CA LYS A 39 20.23 14.85 -24.99
C LYS A 39 20.30 16.21 -25.64
N ASN A 40 20.53 17.24 -24.83
CA ASN A 40 20.72 18.56 -25.38
C ASN A 40 22.18 18.72 -25.93
N GLU A 41 22.31 19.58 -26.92
CA GLU A 41 23.62 19.89 -27.48
C GLU A 41 24.53 20.52 -26.40
N GLY A 42 25.73 19.98 -26.23
CA GLY A 42 26.68 20.41 -25.21
C GLY A 42 26.56 19.77 -23.83
N GLU A 43 25.50 18.98 -23.58
CA GLU A 43 25.37 18.23 -22.34
C GLU A 43 26.13 16.89 -22.39
N SER A 44 26.81 16.54 -21.29
CA SER A 44 27.51 15.25 -21.15
C SER A 44 26.56 14.11 -20.71
N TRP A 45 25.33 14.41 -20.31
CA TRP A 45 24.35 13.48 -19.79
C TRP A 45 23.07 13.47 -20.64
N THR A 46 22.34 12.37 -20.58
CA THR A 46 21.06 12.18 -21.27
C THR A 46 19.95 12.20 -20.26
N ARG A 47 18.90 12.98 -20.51
CA ARG A 47 17.63 12.92 -19.74
C ARG A 47 16.88 11.69 -20.18
N ARG A 48 16.42 10.95 -19.21
CA ARG A 48 15.58 9.77 -19.43
C ARG A 48 14.62 9.63 -18.29
N GLY A 49 13.51 8.96 -18.50
CA GLY A 49 12.40 8.84 -17.58
C GLY A 49 12.77 8.79 -16.10
N GLN A 50 12.48 9.88 -15.39
CA GLN A 50 12.64 10.01 -13.96
C GLN A 50 11.37 10.59 -13.35
N ILE A 51 11.01 10.15 -12.13
CA ILE A 51 9.91 10.71 -11.35
C ILE A 51 10.34 11.04 -9.93
N GLN A 52 9.55 11.88 -9.26
CA GLN A 52 9.69 12.26 -7.87
C GLN A 52 8.33 12.67 -7.33
N LEU A 53 8.04 12.35 -6.07
CA LEU A 53 6.89 12.92 -5.39
C LEU A 53 7.27 14.25 -4.73
N ALA A 54 6.39 15.22 -4.89
CA ALA A 54 6.43 16.51 -4.22
C ALA A 54 5.11 16.74 -3.44
N SER A 55 5.14 17.62 -2.44
CA SER A 55 3.94 18.14 -1.82
C SER A 55 3.20 19.04 -2.81
N ALA A 56 1.88 19.04 -2.80
CA ALA A 56 1.07 19.95 -3.59
C ALA A 56 0.96 21.37 -2.98
N ASP A 57 1.87 21.70 -2.08
CA ASP A 57 2.08 23.03 -1.49
C ASP A 57 2.73 24.01 -2.49
N GLU A 58 2.89 25.26 -2.11
CA GLU A 58 3.60 26.26 -2.92
C GLU A 58 5.00 25.78 -3.32
N ASN A 59 5.34 25.97 -4.59
CA ASN A 59 6.64 25.54 -5.17
C ASN A 59 6.91 24.03 -5.20
N TRP A 60 5.95 23.20 -4.86
CA TRP A 60 6.03 21.74 -4.93
C TRP A 60 7.32 21.16 -4.31
N PRO A 61 7.55 21.36 -3.02
CA PRO A 61 8.75 20.85 -2.36
C PRO A 61 8.78 19.32 -2.39
N SER A 62 9.94 18.76 -2.74
CA SER A 62 10.13 17.32 -2.86
C SER A 62 9.94 16.60 -1.53
N VAL A 63 9.16 15.52 -1.54
CA VAL A 63 8.89 14.66 -0.38
C VAL A 63 9.48 13.27 -0.52
N SER A 64 9.86 12.86 -1.75
CA SER A 64 10.59 11.61 -2.00
C SER A 64 11.96 11.88 -2.64
N GLY A 65 12.79 10.83 -2.75
CA GLY A 65 13.94 10.81 -3.65
C GLY A 65 13.50 10.74 -5.11
N THR A 66 14.43 11.02 -6.03
CA THR A 66 14.23 10.79 -7.46
C THR A 66 14.33 9.30 -7.77
N ILE A 67 13.42 8.80 -8.60
CA ILE A 67 13.33 7.41 -9.03
C ILE A 67 13.58 7.36 -10.53
N ASP A 68 14.58 6.58 -10.93
CA ASP A 68 14.83 6.27 -12.34
C ASP A 68 13.80 5.21 -12.79
N VAL A 69 13.00 5.56 -13.78
CA VAL A 69 11.90 4.73 -14.26
C VAL A 69 12.00 4.44 -15.76
N PHE A 70 13.20 4.63 -16.32
CA PHE A 70 13.43 4.34 -17.72
C PHE A 70 13.16 2.86 -18.01
N ASP A 71 12.35 2.60 -19.04
CA ASP A 71 11.96 1.25 -19.52
C ASP A 71 11.18 0.39 -18.51
N VAL A 72 10.50 1.02 -17.55
CA VAL A 72 9.56 0.33 -16.67
C VAL A 72 8.13 0.84 -16.88
N SER A 73 7.14 -0.06 -16.80
CA SER A 73 5.72 0.29 -16.99
C SER A 73 5.04 0.81 -15.73
N GLU A 74 5.67 0.64 -14.57
CA GLU A 74 5.13 1.04 -13.29
C GLU A 74 6.26 1.42 -12.33
N ALA A 75 6.06 2.49 -11.57
CA ALA A 75 6.87 2.84 -10.41
C ALA A 75 6.06 2.71 -9.14
N VAL A 76 6.67 2.20 -8.07
CA VAL A 76 6.03 2.06 -6.77
C VAL A 76 6.76 2.95 -5.76
N VAL A 77 6.01 3.82 -5.09
CA VAL A 77 6.52 4.65 -4.00
C VAL A 77 5.87 4.22 -2.70
N VAL A 78 6.67 3.70 -1.78
CA VAL A 78 6.22 3.37 -0.42
C VAL A 78 6.20 4.64 0.42
N PHE A 79 5.09 4.92 1.07
CA PHE A 79 4.92 6.12 1.87
C PHE A 79 5.64 6.00 3.21
N ASP A 80 6.45 6.99 3.51
CA ASP A 80 6.99 7.26 4.83
C ASP A 80 6.15 8.34 5.56
N ASP A 81 6.51 8.66 6.78
CA ASP A 81 5.79 9.65 7.58
C ASP A 81 5.81 11.06 6.94
N LYS A 82 6.88 11.41 6.21
CA LYS A 82 7.02 12.70 5.52
C LYS A 82 6.04 12.79 4.34
N ILE A 83 5.96 11.73 3.53
CA ILE A 83 5.03 11.64 2.40
C ILE A 83 3.59 11.65 2.91
N VAL A 84 3.29 10.90 3.97
CA VAL A 84 1.96 10.86 4.61
C VAL A 84 1.52 12.22 5.10
N ALA A 85 2.40 12.97 5.78
CA ALA A 85 2.09 14.32 6.28
C ALA A 85 1.74 15.26 5.12
N ALA A 86 2.58 15.33 4.09
CA ALA A 86 2.36 16.15 2.92
C ALA A 86 1.08 15.77 2.15
N ALA A 87 0.86 14.46 1.96
CA ALA A 87 -0.31 13.93 1.27
C ALA A 87 -1.63 14.35 1.94
N LYS A 88 -1.70 14.28 3.26
CA LYS A 88 -2.90 14.65 4.03
C LYS A 88 -3.15 16.15 4.09
N GLU A 89 -2.09 16.93 4.17
CA GLU A 89 -2.20 18.39 4.35
C GLU A 89 -2.45 19.10 3.02
N PHE A 90 -1.69 18.77 1.99
CA PHE A 90 -1.68 19.48 0.71
C PHE A 90 -2.10 18.61 -0.49
N GLY A 91 -1.97 17.29 -0.41
CA GLY A 91 -1.97 16.39 -1.54
C GLY A 91 -0.55 16.14 -2.06
N LEU A 92 -0.44 15.42 -3.17
CA LEU A 92 0.85 15.10 -3.78
C LEU A 92 0.90 15.55 -5.24
N VAL A 93 2.12 15.76 -5.73
CA VAL A 93 2.41 15.99 -7.14
C VAL A 93 3.39 14.93 -7.61
N ILE A 94 3.06 14.21 -8.68
CA ILE A 94 4.00 13.38 -9.41
C ILE A 94 4.74 14.28 -10.39
N LYS A 95 5.97 14.63 -10.09
CA LYS A 95 6.88 15.36 -10.99
C LYS A 95 7.74 14.37 -11.78
N GLY A 96 8.20 14.78 -12.94
CA GLY A 96 9.09 13.94 -13.73
C GLY A 96 9.49 14.55 -15.04
N GLU A 97 10.28 13.80 -15.79
CA GLU A 97 10.73 14.21 -17.11
C GLU A 97 10.80 13.04 -18.09
N CYS A 98 10.60 13.34 -19.36
CA CYS A 98 10.77 12.42 -20.48
C CYS A 98 9.92 11.15 -20.43
N LEU A 99 8.68 11.25 -19.92
CA LEU A 99 7.71 10.15 -19.84
C LEU A 99 6.26 10.66 -19.84
N THR A 100 5.33 9.74 -19.93
CA THR A 100 3.90 9.98 -19.71
C THR A 100 3.42 9.21 -18.48
N VAL A 101 2.80 9.90 -17.53
CA VAL A 101 2.04 9.28 -16.45
C VAL A 101 0.68 8.86 -17.00
N ALA A 102 0.41 7.57 -17.04
CA ALA A 102 -0.84 7.01 -17.56
C ALA A 102 -1.92 6.87 -16.48
N GLY A 103 -1.52 6.87 -15.21
CA GLY A 103 -2.41 6.79 -14.07
C GLY A 103 -1.66 6.59 -12.76
N ALA A 104 -2.37 6.72 -11.66
CA ALA A 104 -1.83 6.44 -10.33
C ALA A 104 -2.89 5.76 -9.47
N ASN A 105 -2.51 4.70 -8.75
CA ASN A 105 -3.37 3.95 -7.84
C ASN A 105 -2.74 3.88 -6.46
N LEU A 106 -3.52 4.19 -5.44
CA LEU A 106 -3.12 4.07 -4.05
C LEU A 106 -3.51 2.69 -3.51
N TYR A 107 -2.55 1.95 -3.01
CA TYR A 107 -2.75 0.68 -2.31
C TYR A 107 -2.52 0.90 -0.82
N THR A 108 -3.60 0.86 -0.05
CA THR A 108 -3.51 0.93 1.40
C THR A 108 -3.17 -0.45 1.94
N LYS A 109 -2.11 -0.52 2.70
CA LYS A 109 -1.79 -1.73 3.46
C LYS A 109 -2.99 -1.97 4.37
N ALA A 110 -3.67 -3.11 4.19
CA ALA A 110 -4.73 -3.47 5.10
C ALA A 110 -4.18 -3.27 6.52
N VAL A 111 -4.76 -2.34 7.26
CA VAL A 111 -4.47 -2.27 8.68
C VAL A 111 -4.77 -3.67 9.16
N SER A 112 -3.74 -4.46 9.43
CA SER A 112 -3.88 -5.56 10.31
C SER A 112 -4.44 -4.89 11.58
N THR A 113 -5.75 -4.78 11.66
CA THR A 113 -6.39 -4.76 12.95
C THR A 113 -6.03 -6.13 13.51
N GLY A 114 -4.74 -6.26 13.85
CA GLY A 114 -4.33 -7.23 14.79
C GLY A 114 -5.29 -6.93 15.92
N ILE A 115 -6.33 -7.70 15.99
CA ILE A 115 -6.86 -8.08 17.26
C ILE A 115 -5.63 -8.70 17.88
N SER A 116 -4.77 -7.85 18.43
CA SER A 116 -3.86 -8.24 19.51
C SER A 116 -4.82 -8.93 20.43
N GLY A 117 -4.88 -10.29 20.27
CA GLY A 117 -5.87 -11.03 21.00
C GLY A 117 -5.67 -10.65 22.45
N THR A 118 -6.47 -9.70 22.91
CA THR A 118 -6.95 -9.86 24.25
C THR A 118 -7.61 -11.21 24.16
N VAL A 119 -6.81 -12.23 24.48
CA VAL A 119 -7.34 -13.50 24.90
C VAL A 119 -8.18 -13.11 26.11
N VAL A 120 -9.40 -12.64 25.83
CA VAL A 120 -10.43 -12.75 26.82
C VAL A 120 -10.41 -14.25 27.03
N ALA A 121 -9.85 -14.66 28.15
CA ALA A 121 -9.96 -16.02 28.62
C ALA A 121 -11.47 -16.22 28.72
N SER A 122 -12.06 -16.61 27.60
CA SER A 122 -13.45 -17.05 27.55
C SER A 122 -13.43 -18.17 28.54
N LYS A 123 -14.10 -17.95 29.70
CA LYS A 123 -14.28 -19.01 30.68
C LYS A 123 -14.73 -20.19 29.85
N VAL A 124 -13.84 -21.16 29.68
CA VAL A 124 -14.15 -22.36 28.89
C VAL A 124 -15.35 -22.95 29.58
N ASN A 125 -16.50 -22.87 28.92
CA ASN A 125 -17.69 -23.50 29.48
C ASN A 125 -17.48 -25.02 29.43
N THR A 126 -16.94 -25.56 30.51
CA THR A 126 -16.64 -26.98 30.64
C THR A 126 -17.86 -27.89 30.53
N ASN A 127 -19.05 -27.30 30.56
CA ASN A 127 -20.33 -27.98 30.38
C ASN A 127 -20.88 -27.89 28.95
N ALA A 128 -20.16 -27.23 28.04
CA ALA A 128 -20.59 -27.18 26.64
C ALA A 128 -20.59 -28.60 26.03
N PRO A 129 -21.57 -28.89 25.16
CA PRO A 129 -21.63 -30.19 24.50
C PRO A 129 -20.39 -30.46 23.66
N ILE A 130 -19.95 -31.70 23.66
CA ILE A 130 -18.80 -32.19 22.89
C ILE A 130 -19.32 -32.93 21.67
N TYR A 131 -18.74 -32.70 20.52
CA TYR A 131 -19.10 -33.32 19.26
C TYR A 131 -17.88 -34.05 18.65
N ASN A 132 -18.08 -35.20 18.00
CA ASN A 132 -17.07 -35.84 17.18
C ASN A 132 -16.96 -35.13 15.82
N LEU A 133 -16.03 -35.58 14.96
CA LEU A 133 -15.85 -35.00 13.62
C LEU A 133 -17.05 -35.21 12.69
N ALA A 134 -17.92 -36.17 12.97
CA ALA A 134 -19.16 -36.39 12.24
C ALA A 134 -20.34 -35.51 12.75
N GLY A 135 -20.07 -34.59 13.69
CA GLY A 135 -21.10 -33.69 14.26
C GLY A 135 -22.03 -34.34 15.30
N GLN A 136 -21.75 -35.57 15.71
CA GLN A 136 -22.57 -36.26 16.70
C GLN A 136 -22.12 -35.84 18.11
N LYS A 137 -23.07 -35.57 18.99
CA LYS A 137 -22.80 -35.27 20.41
C LYS A 137 -22.25 -36.52 21.11
N VAL A 138 -21.12 -36.37 21.78
CA VAL A 138 -20.42 -37.45 22.47
C VAL A 138 -20.20 -37.12 23.94
N SER A 139 -19.95 -38.15 24.74
CA SER A 139 -19.69 -38.01 26.18
C SER A 139 -18.20 -37.60 26.43
N LYS A 140 -17.93 -37.20 27.67
CA LYS A 140 -16.57 -36.92 28.16
C LYS A 140 -15.65 -38.16 28.17
N SER A 141 -16.20 -39.35 28.04
CA SER A 141 -15.43 -40.60 27.94
C SER A 141 -15.12 -41.03 26.51
N TYR A 142 -15.56 -40.30 25.52
CA TYR A 142 -15.26 -40.56 24.11
C TYR A 142 -13.78 -40.38 23.85
N LYS A 143 -13.13 -41.36 23.24
CA LYS A 143 -11.72 -41.24 22.85
C LYS A 143 -11.58 -40.88 21.38
N GLY A 144 -10.85 -39.84 21.08
CA GLY A 144 -10.64 -39.39 19.72
C GLY A 144 -10.65 -37.88 19.56
N VAL A 145 -10.75 -37.42 18.31
CA VAL A 145 -10.81 -35.97 18.01
C VAL A 145 -12.21 -35.45 18.24
N VAL A 146 -12.34 -34.42 19.04
CA VAL A 146 -13.61 -33.81 19.41
C VAL A 146 -13.59 -32.28 19.23
N ILE A 147 -14.75 -31.69 19.14
CA ILE A 147 -15.00 -30.24 19.05
C ILE A 147 -15.83 -29.82 20.24
N GLN A 148 -15.36 -28.84 21.03
CA GLN A 148 -16.09 -28.21 22.12
C GLN A 148 -15.81 -26.71 22.11
N ASN A 149 -16.82 -25.88 22.26
CA ASN A 149 -16.73 -24.42 22.20
C ASN A 149 -15.99 -23.93 20.91
N GLY A 150 -16.23 -24.59 19.77
CA GLY A 150 -15.60 -24.25 18.51
C GLY A 150 -14.11 -24.63 18.40
N LYS A 151 -13.53 -25.26 19.43
CA LYS A 151 -12.12 -25.71 19.42
C LYS A 151 -12.04 -27.21 19.23
N LYS A 152 -11.07 -27.64 18.43
CA LYS A 152 -10.75 -29.04 18.13
C LYS A 152 -9.60 -29.52 19.01
N PHE A 153 -9.78 -30.65 19.67
CA PHE A 153 -8.73 -31.28 20.50
C PHE A 153 -8.88 -32.81 20.53
N VAL A 154 -7.85 -33.50 20.99
CA VAL A 154 -7.86 -34.96 21.16
C VAL A 154 -8.23 -35.28 22.59
N GLN A 155 -9.31 -36.02 22.76
CA GLN A 155 -9.73 -36.57 24.05
C GLN A 155 -9.15 -37.97 24.17
N LYS A 156 -8.34 -38.21 25.21
CA LYS A 156 -7.61 -39.47 25.46
C LYS A 156 -8.36 -40.42 26.38
#